data_5895fd3c407590d11929d815d38e4054
#
_entry.id   5895fd3c407590d11929d815d38e4054
#
_cell.length_a   1.000
_cell.length_b   1.000
_cell.length_c   1.000
_cell.angle_alpha   90.00
_cell.angle_beta   90.00
_cell.angle_gamma   90.00
#
_symmetry.space_group_name_H-M   'P 1'
#
loop_
_entity.id
_entity.type
_entity.pdbx_description
1 polymer ?
#
loop_
_entity_poly.entity_id
_entity_poly.type
_entity_poly.pdbx_seq_one_letter_code
_entity_poly.pdbx_strand_id
1 'polypeptide(L)'
;DKEYLDRCLEFYKKANVLAFGVYSPENKMPENIEKYLEDINPDIVVITGHDSKIKNNSTYFCEAVKVCRKYQKDYDKLIVIAGACQSEYENLIKSGANFASSPKKINIHALDPAIIALCLSLTDKDNEIDLLSLLDKTSNGKDGFGGVKTKGVMTTGYPR
;
A
#
# COMPACT_ATOMS: atom_id res chain seq x y z
N ASP A 1 -0.70 0.74 -14.75
CA ASP A 1 -1.21 1.77 -15.67
C ASP A 1 -0.79 3.16 -15.19
N LYS A 2 -0.15 3.92 -16.09
CA LYS A 2 0.39 5.23 -15.77
C LYS A 2 -0.70 6.25 -15.39
N GLU A 3 -1.85 6.17 -16.02
CA GLU A 3 -2.98 7.06 -15.74
C GLU A 3 -3.45 6.94 -14.28
N TYR A 4 -3.52 5.71 -13.76
CA TYR A 4 -3.87 5.49 -12.35
C TYR A 4 -2.81 5.99 -11.39
N LEU A 5 -1.54 5.84 -11.74
CA LEU A 5 -0.45 6.41 -10.95
C LEU A 5 -0.57 7.93 -10.86
N ASP A 6 -0.82 8.61 -11.97
CA ASP A 6 -0.97 10.06 -12.02
C ASP A 6 -2.17 10.54 -11.17
N ARG A 7 -3.29 9.82 -11.20
CA ARG A 7 -4.46 10.08 -10.34
C ARG A 7 -4.14 9.95 -8.85
N CYS A 8 -3.40 8.91 -8.47
CA CYS A 8 -2.97 8.72 -7.08
C CYS A 8 -2.04 9.85 -6.63
N LEU A 9 -1.08 10.24 -7.46
CA LEU A 9 -0.16 11.34 -7.16
C LEU A 9 -0.88 12.68 -7.01
N GLU A 10 -1.86 12.95 -7.86
CA GLU A 10 -2.71 14.16 -7.74
C GLU A 10 -3.52 14.13 -6.44
N PHE A 11 -4.07 12.98 -6.08
CA PHE A 11 -4.80 12.79 -4.82
C PHE A 11 -3.94 13.10 -3.61
N TYR A 12 -2.71 12.59 -3.54
CA TYR A 12 -1.77 12.88 -2.46
C TYR A 12 -1.36 14.35 -2.43
N LYS A 13 -1.12 14.95 -3.59
CA LYS A 13 -0.75 16.36 -3.71
C LYS A 13 -1.85 17.27 -3.15
N LYS A 14 -3.12 17.01 -3.47
CA LYS A 14 -4.27 17.76 -2.94
C LYS A 14 -4.38 17.67 -1.42
N ALA A 15 -3.92 16.58 -0.83
CA ALA A 15 -3.90 16.37 0.62
C ALA A 15 -2.60 16.86 1.29
N ASN A 16 -1.69 17.48 0.56
CA ASN A 16 -0.36 17.91 1.03
C ASN A 16 0.50 16.77 1.59
N VAL A 17 0.36 15.58 1.03
CA VAL A 17 1.21 14.42 1.36
C VAL A 17 2.29 14.28 0.30
N LEU A 18 3.56 14.23 0.74
CA LEU A 18 4.69 13.99 -0.13
C LEU A 18 4.66 12.55 -0.64
N ALA A 19 4.57 12.38 -1.95
CA ALA A 19 4.55 11.07 -2.57
C ALA A 19 5.46 11.02 -3.80
N PHE A 20 6.15 9.89 -3.96
CA PHE A 20 6.97 9.56 -5.12
C PHE A 20 6.31 8.43 -5.90
N GLY A 21 5.98 8.67 -7.15
CA GLY A 21 5.35 7.68 -8.00
C GLY A 21 6.33 7.06 -8.97
N VAL A 22 6.29 5.74 -9.07
CA VAL A 22 7.14 4.97 -9.97
C VAL A 22 6.27 4.04 -10.80
N TYR A 23 6.38 4.15 -12.10
CA TYR A 23 5.80 3.19 -13.03
C TYR A 23 6.82 2.08 -13.33
N SER A 24 6.41 0.83 -13.14
CA SER A 24 7.24 -0.35 -13.40
C SER A 24 6.41 -1.47 -13.99
N PRO A 25 6.93 -2.21 -14.96
CA PRO A 25 6.32 -3.51 -15.33
C PRO A 25 6.29 -4.44 -14.13
N GLU A 26 5.21 -5.23 -13.98
CA GLU A 26 5.02 -6.09 -12.81
C GLU A 26 6.20 -7.04 -12.58
N ASN A 27 6.73 -7.66 -13.63
CA ASN A 27 7.86 -8.58 -13.54
C ASN A 27 9.20 -7.92 -13.12
N LYS A 28 9.28 -6.61 -13.21
CA LYS A 28 10.45 -5.81 -12.77
C LYS A 28 10.23 -5.14 -11.42
N MET A 29 9.04 -5.22 -10.88
CA MET A 29 8.67 -4.54 -9.65
C MET A 29 9.53 -4.94 -8.44
N PRO A 30 9.79 -6.24 -8.16
CA PRO A 30 10.63 -6.62 -7.03
C PRO A 30 12.05 -6.07 -7.10
N GLU A 31 12.64 -6.04 -8.30
CA GLU A 31 13.98 -5.51 -8.53
C GLU A 31 14.03 -3.98 -8.38
N ASN A 32 13.07 -3.29 -8.97
CA ASN A 32 13.02 -1.83 -8.95
C ASN A 32 12.72 -1.28 -7.57
N ILE A 33 11.86 -1.91 -6.79
CA ILE A 33 11.45 -1.42 -5.48
C ILE A 33 12.62 -1.39 -4.48
N GLU A 34 13.54 -2.33 -4.55
CA GLU A 34 14.72 -2.38 -3.68
C GLU A 34 15.53 -1.09 -3.78
N LYS A 35 15.79 -0.64 -4.99
CA LYS A 35 16.51 0.61 -5.25
C LYS A 35 15.78 1.83 -4.67
N TYR A 36 14.48 1.92 -4.88
CA TYR A 36 13.69 3.06 -4.40
C TYR A 36 13.55 3.09 -2.88
N LEU A 37 13.52 1.94 -2.22
CA LEU A 37 13.53 1.86 -0.76
C LEU A 37 14.80 2.49 -0.18
N GLU A 38 15.94 2.20 -0.75
CA GLU A 38 17.22 2.77 -0.31
C GLU A 38 17.34 4.27 -0.61
N ASP A 39 16.91 4.69 -1.81
CA ASP A 39 17.03 6.07 -2.26
C ASP A 39 16.05 7.02 -1.55
N ILE A 40 14.83 6.57 -1.25
CA ILE A 40 13.73 7.40 -0.73
C ILE A 40 13.57 7.24 0.77
N ASN A 41 13.81 6.05 1.32
CA ASN A 41 13.56 5.69 2.71
C ASN A 41 12.10 6.03 3.14
N PRO A 42 11.10 5.44 2.49
CA PRO A 42 9.69 5.80 2.71
C PRO A 42 9.16 5.28 4.05
N ASP A 43 8.13 5.94 4.58
CA ASP A 43 7.33 5.45 5.71
C ASP A 43 6.23 4.49 5.26
N ILE A 44 5.72 4.70 4.05
CA ILE A 44 4.65 3.89 3.45
C ILE A 44 5.04 3.54 2.02
N VAL A 45 4.87 2.28 1.66
CA VAL A 45 4.98 1.80 0.29
C VAL A 45 3.62 1.29 -0.17
N VAL A 46 3.17 1.80 -1.31
CA VAL A 46 1.94 1.35 -1.96
C VAL A 46 2.31 0.62 -3.25
N ILE A 47 2.00 -0.66 -3.31
CA ILE A 47 2.23 -1.51 -4.47
C ILE A 47 0.88 -1.76 -5.13
N THR A 48 0.70 -1.27 -6.34
CA THR A 48 -0.54 -1.47 -7.10
C THR A 48 -0.24 -1.97 -8.49
N GLY A 49 -1.19 -2.68 -9.06
CA GLY A 49 -1.07 -3.19 -10.41
C GLY A 49 -2.35 -3.87 -10.87
N HIS A 50 -2.28 -4.46 -12.06
CA HIS A 50 -3.36 -5.25 -12.61
C HIS A 50 -3.07 -6.73 -12.38
N ASP A 51 -3.89 -7.35 -11.54
CA ASP A 51 -3.93 -8.81 -11.44
C ASP A 51 -5.26 -9.28 -12.02
N SER A 52 -5.21 -10.34 -12.81
CA SER A 52 -6.41 -10.96 -13.39
C SER A 52 -6.22 -12.46 -13.44
N LYS A 53 -7.32 -13.19 -13.50
CA LYS A 53 -7.28 -14.65 -13.68
C LYS A 53 -6.47 -15.10 -14.91
N ILE A 54 -6.29 -14.21 -15.88
CA ILE A 54 -5.56 -14.46 -17.14
C ILE A 54 -4.08 -14.11 -17.00
N LYS A 55 -3.76 -13.07 -16.21
CA LYS A 55 -2.38 -12.67 -15.89
C LYS A 55 -2.19 -12.82 -14.40
N ASN A 56 -1.65 -13.94 -13.98
CA ASN A 56 -1.33 -14.17 -12.57
C ASN A 56 -0.03 -13.42 -12.20
N ASN A 57 -0.15 -12.15 -11.85
CA ASN A 57 0.95 -11.31 -11.39
C ASN A 57 1.12 -11.34 -9.86
N SER A 58 0.29 -12.11 -9.14
CA SER A 58 0.32 -12.20 -7.69
C SER A 58 1.70 -12.56 -7.14
N THR A 59 2.45 -13.40 -7.84
CA THR A 59 3.82 -13.76 -7.47
C THR A 59 4.73 -12.54 -7.41
N TYR A 60 4.69 -11.65 -8.41
CA TYR A 60 5.52 -10.45 -8.44
C TYR A 60 5.13 -9.46 -7.34
N PHE A 61 3.85 -9.32 -7.03
CA PHE A 61 3.39 -8.51 -5.93
C PHE A 61 3.86 -9.07 -4.57
N CYS A 62 3.74 -10.38 -4.37
CA CYS A 62 4.25 -11.02 -3.16
C CYS A 62 5.78 -10.87 -3.02
N GLU A 63 6.53 -11.02 -4.10
CA GLU A 63 7.97 -10.82 -4.10
C GLU A 63 8.35 -9.37 -3.78
N ALA A 64 7.64 -8.40 -4.34
CA ALA A 64 7.84 -6.99 -4.03
C ALA A 64 7.56 -6.67 -2.56
N VAL A 65 6.49 -7.23 -1.99
CA VAL A 65 6.21 -7.12 -0.55
C VAL A 65 7.32 -7.73 0.30
N LYS A 66 7.83 -8.89 -0.08
CA LYS A 66 8.96 -9.54 0.61
C LYS A 66 10.22 -8.69 0.58
N VAL A 67 10.51 -8.04 -0.53
CA VAL A 67 11.64 -7.10 -0.65
C VAL A 67 11.47 -5.93 0.32
N CYS A 68 10.30 -5.34 0.40
CA CYS A 68 10.01 -4.29 1.38
C CYS A 68 10.23 -4.77 2.82
N ARG A 69 9.72 -5.94 3.15
CA ARG A 69 9.80 -6.46 4.51
C ARG A 69 11.21 -6.93 4.89
N LYS A 70 12.00 -7.37 3.93
CA LYS A 70 13.44 -7.64 4.14
C LYS A 70 14.21 -6.34 4.40
N TYR A 71 13.88 -5.26 3.69
CA TYR A 71 14.46 -3.93 3.89
C TYR A 71 14.16 -3.38 5.29
N GLN A 72 12.90 -3.47 5.74
CA GLN A 72 12.46 -3.06 7.07
C GLN A 72 11.49 -4.07 7.66
N LYS A 73 11.94 -4.82 8.67
CA LYS A 73 11.16 -5.89 9.31
C LYS A 73 10.09 -5.37 10.28
N ASP A 74 10.25 -4.14 10.76
CA ASP A 74 9.30 -3.52 11.69
C ASP A 74 8.08 -2.97 10.94
N TYR A 75 6.92 -3.53 11.23
CA TYR A 75 5.64 -3.16 10.61
C TYR A 75 5.20 -1.72 10.93
N ASP A 76 5.69 -1.15 12.02
CA ASP A 76 5.39 0.24 12.40
C ASP A 76 6.33 1.24 11.70
N LYS A 77 7.53 0.83 11.33
CA LYS A 77 8.53 1.67 10.65
C LYS A 77 8.38 1.70 9.14
N LEU A 78 7.82 0.65 8.55
CA LEU A 78 7.46 0.61 7.14
C LEU A 78 6.11 -0.06 6.98
N ILE A 79 5.14 0.71 6.55
CA ILE A 79 3.81 0.21 6.20
C ILE A 79 3.81 -0.18 4.74
N VAL A 80 3.38 -1.38 4.44
CA VAL A 80 3.26 -1.91 3.07
C VAL A 80 1.81 -2.18 2.75
N ILE A 81 1.31 -1.51 1.72
CA ILE A 81 -0.05 -1.64 1.21
C ILE A 81 0.04 -2.27 -0.18
N ALA A 82 -0.54 -3.43 -0.37
CA ALA A 82 -0.54 -4.14 -1.65
C ALA A 82 -1.96 -4.24 -2.20
N GLY A 83 -2.22 -3.58 -3.33
CA GLY A 83 -3.55 -3.48 -3.90
C GLY A 83 -3.59 -3.81 -5.39
N ALA A 84 -4.19 -4.94 -5.73
CA ALA A 84 -4.55 -5.31 -7.10
C ALA A 84 -5.91 -6.03 -7.11
N CYS A 85 -6.64 -5.90 -8.21
CA CYS A 85 -7.92 -6.61 -8.34
C CYS A 85 -7.71 -8.12 -8.33
N GLN A 86 -8.54 -8.83 -7.57
CA GLN A 86 -8.53 -10.30 -7.48
C GLN A 86 -7.19 -10.92 -7.05
N SER A 87 -6.36 -10.15 -6.34
CA SER A 87 -5.07 -10.64 -5.85
C SER A 87 -5.20 -11.74 -4.78
N GLU A 88 -4.09 -12.40 -4.52
CA GLU A 88 -3.98 -13.44 -3.49
C GLU A 88 -3.76 -12.81 -2.11
N TYR A 89 -4.84 -12.34 -1.49
CA TYR A 89 -4.84 -11.62 -0.21
C TYR A 89 -3.98 -12.29 0.86
N GLU A 90 -4.22 -13.59 1.11
CA GLU A 90 -3.51 -14.30 2.17
C GLU A 90 -1.99 -14.38 1.91
N ASN A 91 -1.59 -14.57 0.66
CA ASN A 91 -0.19 -14.63 0.28
C ASN A 91 0.48 -13.26 0.44
N LEU A 92 -0.21 -12.18 0.13
CA LEU A 92 0.28 -10.80 0.34
C LEU A 92 0.49 -10.51 1.82
N ILE A 93 -0.46 -10.87 2.67
CA ILE A 93 -0.32 -10.71 4.13
C ILE A 93 0.81 -11.58 4.68
N LYS A 94 0.90 -12.84 4.26
CA LYS A 94 2.02 -13.73 4.66
C LYS A 94 3.38 -13.22 4.18
N SER A 95 3.42 -12.53 3.05
CA SER A 95 4.65 -11.93 2.52
C SER A 95 5.12 -10.72 3.32
N GLY A 96 4.26 -10.13 4.15
CA GLY A 96 4.61 -9.04 5.05
C GLY A 96 3.87 -7.72 4.81
N ALA A 97 2.79 -7.71 4.02
CA ALA A 97 1.97 -6.52 3.86
C ALA A 97 1.19 -6.20 5.14
N ASN A 98 1.05 -4.91 5.45
CA ASN A 98 0.16 -4.43 6.49
C ASN A 98 -1.30 -4.47 6.01
N PHE A 99 -1.53 -4.10 4.75
CA PHE A 99 -2.83 -4.10 4.10
C PHE A 99 -2.73 -4.77 2.74
N ALA A 100 -3.74 -5.55 2.40
CA ALA A 100 -3.83 -6.20 1.11
C ALA A 100 -5.26 -6.18 0.57
N SER A 101 -5.38 -6.15 -0.75
CA SER A 101 -6.66 -6.15 -1.44
C SER A 101 -7.24 -7.55 -1.60
N SER A 102 -8.55 -7.56 -1.81
CA SER A 102 -9.32 -8.70 -2.30
C SER A 102 -9.44 -9.91 -1.38
N PRO A 103 -9.70 -9.74 -0.06
CA PRO A 103 -9.99 -10.88 0.81
C PRO A 103 -11.19 -11.69 0.31
N LYS A 104 -12.14 -11.06 -0.37
CA LYS A 104 -13.30 -11.70 -1.02
C LYS A 104 -13.13 -11.90 -2.52
N LYS A 105 -11.94 -11.68 -3.07
CA LYS A 105 -11.62 -11.79 -4.51
C LYS A 105 -12.52 -10.93 -5.40
N ILE A 106 -12.86 -9.75 -4.95
CA ILE A 106 -13.63 -8.75 -5.69
C ILE A 106 -12.71 -7.67 -6.26
N ASN A 107 -13.23 -6.89 -7.20
CA ASN A 107 -12.51 -5.74 -7.72
C ASN A 107 -12.50 -4.61 -6.70
N ILE A 108 -11.39 -3.88 -6.67
CA ILE A 108 -11.21 -2.68 -5.88
C ILE A 108 -11.14 -1.45 -6.79
N HIS A 109 -11.42 -0.28 -6.22
CA HIS A 109 -11.19 0.98 -6.92
C HIS A 109 -9.71 1.33 -6.90
N ALA A 110 -9.20 1.93 -7.98
CA ALA A 110 -7.78 2.28 -8.11
C ALA A 110 -7.25 3.22 -7.01
N LEU A 111 -8.12 4.06 -6.45
CA LEU A 111 -7.77 4.96 -5.35
C LEU A 111 -7.90 4.35 -3.95
N ASP A 112 -8.47 3.17 -3.80
CA ASP A 112 -8.63 2.56 -2.47
C ASP A 112 -7.31 2.41 -1.70
N PRO A 113 -6.21 1.92 -2.31
CA PRO A 113 -4.91 1.90 -1.63
C PRO A 113 -4.41 3.28 -1.23
N ALA A 114 -4.67 4.28 -2.06
CA ALA A 114 -4.28 5.66 -1.78
C ALA A 114 -5.07 6.26 -0.61
N ILE A 115 -6.34 5.93 -0.47
CA ILE A 115 -7.17 6.33 0.67
C ILE A 115 -6.61 5.77 1.97
N ILE A 116 -6.23 4.50 1.98
CA ILE A 116 -5.60 3.85 3.14
C ILE A 116 -4.29 4.55 3.48
N ALA A 117 -3.42 4.75 2.50
CA ALA A 117 -2.14 5.43 2.68
C ALA A 117 -2.30 6.86 3.23
N LEU A 118 -3.26 7.61 2.71
CA LEU A 118 -3.56 8.96 3.19
C LEU A 118 -3.99 8.97 4.65
N CYS A 119 -4.90 8.09 5.04
CA CYS A 119 -5.36 8.00 6.43
C CYS A 119 -4.21 7.67 7.40
N LEU A 120 -3.33 6.76 7.02
CA LEU A 120 -2.14 6.42 7.81
C LEU A 120 -1.15 7.58 7.89
N SER A 121 -0.98 8.32 6.80
CA SER A 121 -0.11 9.49 6.74
C SER A 121 -0.56 10.63 7.67
N LEU A 122 -1.87 10.72 7.93
CA LEU A 122 -2.49 11.75 8.78
C LEU A 122 -2.83 11.26 10.19
N THR A 123 -2.47 10.03 10.52
CA THR A 123 -2.65 9.47 11.87
C THR A 123 -1.32 9.47 12.60
N ASP A 124 -1.33 9.94 13.86
CA ASP A 124 -0.15 9.98 14.72
C ASP A 124 0.48 8.59 14.87
N LYS A 125 1.82 8.55 14.90
CA LYS A 125 2.59 7.30 15.00
C LYS A 125 2.36 6.52 16.30
N ASP A 126 1.86 7.17 17.33
CA ASP A 126 1.55 6.53 18.61
C ASP A 126 0.12 6.01 18.68
N ASN A 127 -0.72 6.36 17.68
CA ASN A 127 -2.11 5.96 17.62
C ASN A 127 -2.30 4.75 16.70
N GLU A 128 -2.96 3.74 17.25
CA GLU A 128 -3.42 2.59 16.49
C GLU A 128 -4.62 2.95 15.61
N ILE A 129 -4.63 2.45 14.39
CA ILE A 129 -5.73 2.66 13.46
C ILE A 129 -6.92 1.79 13.84
N ASP A 130 -8.12 2.37 13.87
CA ASP A 130 -9.36 1.61 13.82
C ASP A 130 -9.54 1.05 12.40
N LEU A 131 -9.23 -0.23 12.25
CA LEU A 131 -9.18 -0.89 10.96
C LEU A 131 -10.54 -0.84 10.22
N LEU A 132 -11.64 -1.12 10.90
CA LEU A 132 -12.96 -1.12 10.27
C LEU A 132 -13.37 0.29 9.80
N SER A 133 -13.15 1.30 10.62
CA SER A 133 -13.42 2.69 10.26
C SER A 133 -12.57 3.15 9.07
N LEU A 134 -11.32 2.72 9.01
CA LEU A 134 -10.44 3.00 7.88
C LEU A 134 -10.95 2.34 6.60
N LEU A 135 -11.26 1.07 6.65
CA LEU A 135 -11.72 0.30 5.49
C LEU A 135 -13.07 0.78 4.97
N ASP A 136 -13.95 1.28 5.83
CA ASP A 136 -15.25 1.84 5.44
C ASP A 136 -15.12 3.08 4.52
N LYS A 137 -13.97 3.71 4.48
CA LYS A 137 -13.66 4.81 3.54
C LYS A 137 -13.31 4.34 2.14
N THR A 138 -13.02 3.06 1.96
CA THR A 138 -12.78 2.46 0.66
C THR A 138 -14.09 2.00 0.00
N SER A 139 -14.04 1.72 -1.30
CA SER A 139 -15.24 1.41 -2.10
C SER A 139 -16.03 0.19 -1.60
N ASN A 140 -15.33 -0.83 -1.13
CA ASN A 140 -15.93 -2.11 -0.73
C ASN A 140 -15.67 -2.46 0.75
N GLY A 141 -15.15 -1.54 1.54
CA GLY A 141 -14.86 -1.75 2.94
C GLY A 141 -14.01 -3.01 3.19
N LYS A 142 -14.37 -3.76 4.22
CA LYS A 142 -13.67 -5.01 4.61
C LYS A 142 -13.73 -6.13 3.58
N ASP A 143 -14.60 -6.05 2.59
CA ASP A 143 -14.67 -7.03 1.51
C ASP A 143 -13.65 -6.76 0.40
N GLY A 144 -13.25 -5.50 0.23
CA GLY A 144 -12.24 -5.07 -0.74
C GLY A 144 -10.81 -5.05 -0.21
N PHE A 145 -10.62 -4.75 1.06
CA PHE A 145 -9.33 -4.71 1.73
C PHE A 145 -9.40 -5.35 3.11
N GLY A 146 -8.30 -5.92 3.52
CA GLY A 146 -8.05 -6.34 4.88
C GLY A 146 -6.65 -5.91 5.31
N GLY A 147 -6.33 -6.09 6.58
CA GLY A 147 -5.04 -5.71 7.10
C GLY A 147 -4.77 -6.25 8.48
N VAL A 148 -3.55 -5.98 8.94
CA VAL A 148 -3.11 -6.27 10.29
C VAL A 148 -3.14 -5.01 11.15
N LYS A 149 -3.06 -5.19 12.45
CA LYS A 149 -2.95 -4.12 13.43
C LYS A 149 -1.82 -3.16 13.07
N THR A 150 -2.13 -1.89 12.85
CA THR A 150 -1.19 -0.92 12.30
C THR A 150 -1.36 0.44 13.01
N LYS A 151 -0.26 1.12 13.26
CA LYS A 151 -0.25 2.51 13.76
C LYS A 151 -0.11 3.49 12.59
N GLY A 152 -0.41 4.75 12.85
CA GLY A 152 -0.12 5.83 11.91
C GLY A 152 1.39 6.08 11.74
N VAL A 153 1.74 6.99 10.88
CA VAL A 153 3.15 7.37 10.63
C VAL A 153 3.43 8.85 10.84
N MET A 154 2.41 9.65 11.13
CA MET A 154 2.59 11.08 11.32
C MET A 154 3.35 11.37 12.61
N THR A 155 4.41 12.15 12.51
CA THR A 155 5.10 12.70 13.67
C THR A 155 4.52 14.06 14.01
N THR A 156 3.97 14.19 15.21
CA THR A 156 3.52 15.46 15.74
C THR A 156 4.71 16.14 16.42
N GLY A 157 5.07 17.33 15.97
CA GLY A 157 6.15 18.12 16.52
C GLY A 157 5.69 19.53 16.86
N TYR A 158 6.46 20.22 17.71
CA TYR A 158 6.26 21.65 17.92
C TYR A 158 6.69 22.41 16.65
N PRO A 159 5.94 23.43 16.24
CA PRO A 159 6.37 24.30 15.15
C PRO A 159 7.71 24.96 15.53
N ARG A 160 8.60 24.89 14.59
CA ARG A 160 9.92 25.52 14.73
C ARG A 160 9.92 26.91 14.15
#